data_8ace31a44d5651810103ed459312b55b
#
_entry.id   8ace31a44d5651810103ed459312b55b
#
_cell.length_a   1.000
_cell.length_b   1.000
_cell.length_c   1.000
_cell.angle_alpha   90.00
_cell.angle_beta   90.00
_cell.angle_gamma   90.00
#
_symmetry.space_group_name_H-M   'P 1'
#
loop_
_entity.id
_entity.type
_entity.pdbx_description
1 polymer ?
#
loop_
_entity_poly.entity_id
_entity_poly.type
_entity_poly.pdbx_seq_one_letter_code
_entity_poly.pdbx_strand_id
1 'polypeptide(L)'
;EIGVRLVGSEMCIETDLVRRQSTFDEVQHGLTEENALFEARRCMSCGNCLQCDNCYGVCPDNAVIKTGDDNVPYIFNYDYCKGCGVCASECPCGAIKMEPESI
;
A
#
# COMPACT_ATOMS: atom_id res chain seq x y z
N GLU A 1 -25.19 8.12 -6.59
CA GLU A 1 -24.80 9.50 -6.81
C GLU A 1 -23.29 9.71 -6.76
N ILE A 2 -22.67 9.32 -5.67
CA ILE A 2 -21.21 9.42 -5.55
C ILE A 2 -20.54 8.60 -6.65
N GLY A 3 -20.97 7.38 -6.86
CA GLY A 3 -20.45 6.54 -7.91
C GLY A 3 -20.65 7.11 -9.31
N VAL A 4 -21.80 7.71 -9.56
CA VAL A 4 -22.09 8.33 -10.85
C VAL A 4 -21.16 9.51 -11.11
N ARG A 5 -20.95 10.38 -10.12
CA ARG A 5 -20.09 11.52 -10.30
C ARG A 5 -18.62 11.14 -10.44
N LEU A 6 -18.14 10.24 -9.59
CA LEU A 6 -16.74 9.84 -9.63
C LEU A 6 -16.42 9.00 -10.86
N VAL A 7 -17.27 8.06 -11.19
CA VAL A 7 -17.00 7.16 -12.32
C VAL A 7 -17.37 7.81 -13.65
N GLY A 8 -18.54 8.41 -13.74
CA GLY A 8 -19.02 8.97 -14.99
C GLY A 8 -18.29 10.24 -15.41
N SER A 9 -18.24 11.23 -14.53
CA SER A 9 -17.66 12.53 -14.86
C SER A 9 -16.15 12.46 -15.05
N GLU A 10 -15.44 11.79 -14.14
CA GLU A 10 -13.97 11.72 -14.22
C GLU A 10 -13.50 10.90 -15.41
N MET A 11 -14.17 9.81 -15.71
CA MET A 11 -13.85 9.00 -16.88
C MET A 11 -14.08 9.77 -18.18
N CYS A 12 -15.11 10.59 -18.24
CA CYS A 12 -15.36 11.44 -19.41
C CYS A 12 -14.32 12.54 -19.58
N ILE A 13 -13.81 13.09 -18.46
CA ILE A 13 -12.75 14.09 -18.48
C ILE A 13 -11.43 13.49 -18.91
N GLU A 14 -11.09 12.33 -18.39
CA GLU A 14 -9.84 11.66 -18.69
C GLU A 14 -9.73 11.20 -20.14
N THR A 15 -10.86 10.86 -20.74
CA THR A 15 -10.89 10.33 -22.11
C THR A 15 -11.68 11.27 -23.03
N ASP A 16 -10.97 11.98 -23.90
CA ASP A 16 -11.57 12.86 -24.90
C ASP A 16 -12.44 12.05 -25.87
N LEU A 17 -13.74 12.37 -25.90
CA LEU A 17 -14.70 11.69 -26.75
C LEU A 17 -14.35 11.78 -28.23
N VAL A 18 -13.92 12.94 -28.70
CA VAL A 18 -13.59 13.17 -30.11
C VAL A 18 -12.40 12.29 -30.50
N ARG A 19 -11.37 12.28 -29.68
CA ARG A 19 -10.20 11.46 -29.92
C ARG A 19 -10.54 9.96 -29.88
N ARG A 20 -11.36 9.56 -28.93
CA ARG A 20 -11.81 8.19 -28.76
C ARG A 20 -12.57 7.66 -29.95
N GLN A 21 -13.39 8.52 -30.57
CA GLN A 21 -14.19 8.17 -31.75
C GLN A 21 -13.42 8.23 -33.07
N SER A 22 -12.34 9.00 -33.13
CA SER A 22 -11.61 9.27 -34.36
C SER A 22 -10.37 8.40 -34.57
N THR A 23 -9.86 7.78 -33.53
CA THR A 23 -8.62 6.98 -33.61
C THR A 23 -8.78 5.65 -32.88
N PHE A 24 -7.91 4.69 -33.25
CA PHE A 24 -7.76 3.42 -32.55
C PHE A 24 -6.53 3.39 -31.64
N ASP A 25 -5.99 4.57 -31.32
CA ASP A 25 -4.85 4.67 -30.42
C ASP A 25 -5.22 4.18 -29.02
N GLU A 26 -4.21 3.73 -28.28
CA GLU A 26 -4.39 3.28 -26.92
C GLU A 26 -4.96 4.41 -26.05
N VAL A 27 -6.05 4.13 -25.34
CA VAL A 27 -6.75 5.11 -24.52
C VAL A 27 -5.98 5.42 -23.24
N GLN A 28 -5.39 4.38 -22.65
CA GLN A 28 -4.60 4.53 -21.43
C GLN A 28 -3.14 4.73 -21.80
N HIS A 29 -2.58 5.84 -21.36
CA HIS A 29 -1.18 6.17 -21.60
C HIS A 29 -0.41 6.12 -20.29
N GLY A 30 0.91 5.93 -20.39
CA GLY A 30 1.80 6.08 -19.26
C GLY A 30 1.89 7.54 -18.82
N LEU A 31 2.47 7.76 -17.64
CA LEU A 31 2.67 9.10 -17.12
C LEU A 31 3.81 9.79 -17.86
N THR A 32 3.65 11.11 -18.10
CA THR A 32 4.79 11.94 -18.53
C THR A 32 5.73 12.13 -17.34
N GLU A 33 6.96 12.57 -17.60
CA GLU A 33 7.94 12.81 -16.54
C GLU A 33 7.42 13.77 -15.47
N GLU A 34 6.80 14.88 -15.90
CA GLU A 34 6.24 15.87 -14.98
C GLU A 34 5.10 15.29 -14.14
N ASN A 35 4.21 14.56 -14.77
CA ASN A 35 3.09 13.92 -14.07
C ASN A 35 3.58 12.83 -13.11
N ALA A 36 4.60 12.07 -13.51
CA ALA A 36 5.19 11.05 -12.66
C ALA A 36 5.84 11.66 -11.42
N LEU A 37 6.55 12.78 -11.56
CA LEU A 37 7.12 13.48 -10.42
C LEU A 37 6.05 14.02 -9.48
N PHE A 38 4.99 14.59 -10.04
CA PHE A 38 3.88 15.10 -9.25
C PHE A 38 3.20 13.98 -8.44
N GLU A 39 2.92 12.86 -9.08
CA GLU A 39 2.30 11.72 -8.39
C GLU A 39 3.25 11.08 -7.37
N ALA A 40 4.55 11.05 -7.65
CA ALA A 40 5.54 10.55 -6.71
C ALA A 40 5.59 11.40 -5.43
N ARG A 41 5.39 12.71 -5.53
CA ARG A 41 5.34 13.59 -4.36
C ARG A 41 4.12 13.35 -3.49
N ARG A 42 3.07 12.78 -4.05
CA ARG A 42 1.85 12.40 -3.33
C ARG A 42 1.93 11.00 -2.72
N CYS A 43 3.04 10.33 -2.90
CA CYS A 43 3.23 8.97 -2.41
C CYS A 43 3.13 8.90 -0.89
N MET A 44 2.32 7.99 -0.38
CA MET A 44 2.14 7.76 1.06
C MET A 44 3.05 6.66 1.58
N SER A 45 3.98 6.20 0.77
CA SER A 45 4.95 5.14 1.11
C SER A 45 4.30 3.86 1.64
N CYS A 46 3.22 3.44 1.00
CA CYS A 46 2.55 2.20 1.38
C CYS A 46 3.53 1.02 1.30
N GLY A 47 3.51 0.16 2.31
CA GLY A 47 4.45 -0.95 2.43
C GLY A 47 5.64 -0.65 3.34
N ASN A 48 5.89 0.60 3.67
CA ASN A 48 6.94 0.97 4.62
C ASN A 48 6.36 1.12 6.02
N CYS A 49 7.11 0.71 7.01
CA CYS A 49 6.70 0.80 8.42
C CYS A 49 6.59 2.26 8.86
N LEU A 50 5.45 2.61 9.50
CA LEU A 50 5.19 3.94 10.05
C LEU A 50 5.49 4.04 11.56
N GLN A 51 5.94 2.96 12.17
CA GLN A 51 6.22 2.90 13.61
C GLN A 51 4.99 3.25 14.48
N CYS A 52 3.81 2.78 14.06
CA CYS A 52 2.55 3.04 14.76
C CYS A 52 2.31 2.15 15.98
N ASP A 53 3.16 1.15 16.23
CA ASP A 53 3.09 0.20 17.34
C ASP A 53 1.87 -0.76 17.32
N ASN A 54 1.09 -0.79 16.26
CA ASN A 54 -0.05 -1.70 16.19
C ASN A 54 0.37 -3.17 16.33
N CYS A 55 1.38 -3.60 15.56
CA CYS A 55 1.88 -4.97 15.64
C CYS A 55 2.40 -5.32 17.03
N TYR A 56 3.08 -4.37 17.66
CA TYR A 56 3.59 -4.56 19.02
C TYR A 56 2.46 -4.73 20.03
N GLY A 57 1.41 -3.92 19.90
CA GLY A 57 0.29 -3.95 20.84
C GLY A 57 -0.65 -5.14 20.67
N VAL A 58 -0.84 -5.63 19.43
CA VAL A 58 -1.79 -6.72 19.16
C VAL A 58 -1.19 -8.12 19.25
N CYS A 59 0.12 -8.22 19.35
CA CYS A 59 0.77 -9.54 19.42
C CYS A 59 0.37 -10.27 20.70
N PRO A 60 -0.32 -11.42 20.63
CA PRO A 60 -0.77 -12.13 21.82
C PRO A 60 0.36 -12.77 22.61
N ASP A 61 1.50 -13.02 21.97
CA ASP A 61 2.63 -13.71 22.58
C ASP A 61 3.81 -12.78 22.86
N ASN A 62 3.63 -11.46 22.69
CA ASN A 62 4.68 -10.46 22.86
C ASN A 62 5.96 -10.77 22.06
N ALA A 63 5.78 -11.31 20.87
CA ALA A 63 6.89 -11.72 20.02
C ALA A 63 7.47 -10.56 19.18
N VAL A 64 6.82 -9.40 19.17
CA VAL A 64 7.31 -8.23 18.44
C VAL A 64 8.17 -7.38 19.39
N ILE A 65 9.38 -7.11 18.97
CA ILE A 65 10.37 -6.39 19.78
C ILE A 65 10.73 -5.09 19.07
N LYS A 66 10.74 -3.98 19.83
CA LYS A 66 11.19 -2.69 19.32
C LYS A 66 12.72 -2.62 19.38
N THR A 67 13.35 -2.31 18.26
CA THR A 67 14.80 -2.25 18.18
C THR A 67 15.37 -0.87 18.46
N GLY A 68 14.56 0.18 18.26
CA GLY A 68 15.03 1.56 18.33
C GLY A 68 15.83 2.01 17.10
N ASP A 69 15.93 1.17 16.08
CA ASP A 69 16.60 1.50 14.82
C ASP A 69 15.55 1.91 13.78
N ASP A 70 15.74 3.08 13.18
CA ASP A 70 14.80 3.59 12.18
C ASP A 70 14.74 2.73 10.92
N ASN A 71 15.81 2.01 10.59
CA ASN A 71 15.83 1.14 9.41
C ASN A 71 15.08 -0.18 9.64
N VAL A 72 15.16 -0.71 10.87
CA VAL A 72 14.48 -1.94 11.26
C VAL A 72 13.82 -1.69 12.61
N PRO A 73 12.69 -0.97 12.65
CA PRO A 73 12.08 -0.55 13.93
C PRO A 73 11.54 -1.70 14.77
N TYR A 74 11.15 -2.80 14.14
CA TYR A 74 10.60 -3.98 14.83
C TYR A 74 11.24 -5.25 14.31
N ILE A 75 11.45 -6.20 15.21
CA ILE A 75 11.86 -7.55 14.84
C ILE A 75 10.92 -8.56 15.51
N PHE A 76 10.83 -9.75 14.93
CA PHE A 76 10.01 -10.82 15.48
C PHE A 76 10.87 -11.85 16.18
N ASN A 77 10.50 -12.17 17.41
CA ASN A 77 11.15 -13.26 18.13
C ASN A 77 10.42 -14.57 17.77
N TYR A 78 11.05 -15.33 16.88
CA TYR A 78 10.44 -16.56 16.36
C TYR A 78 10.35 -17.69 17.38
N ASP A 79 11.01 -17.56 18.53
CA ASP A 79 10.84 -18.53 19.63
C ASP A 79 9.43 -18.44 20.24
N TYR A 80 8.85 -17.25 20.20
CA TYR A 80 7.52 -16.99 20.75
C TYR A 80 6.44 -16.78 19.69
N CYS A 81 6.80 -16.44 18.48
CA CYS A 81 5.85 -16.19 17.41
C CYS A 81 5.23 -17.49 16.92
N LYS A 82 3.90 -17.57 16.97
CA LYS A 82 3.15 -18.75 16.50
C LYS A 82 2.58 -18.59 15.09
N GLY A 83 2.87 -17.47 14.41
CA GLY A 83 2.39 -17.25 13.05
C GLY A 83 0.91 -16.97 12.91
N CYS A 84 0.27 -16.35 13.92
CA CYS A 84 -1.18 -16.11 13.91
C CYS A 84 -1.65 -15.07 12.89
N GLY A 85 -0.74 -14.21 12.39
CA GLY A 85 -1.06 -13.22 11.36
C GLY A 85 -1.81 -11.99 11.85
N VAL A 86 -2.07 -11.84 13.16
CA VAL A 86 -2.79 -10.66 13.69
C VAL A 86 -2.02 -9.38 13.40
N CYS A 87 -0.71 -9.39 13.60
CA CYS A 87 0.14 -8.22 13.31
C CYS A 87 0.08 -7.82 11.84
N ALA A 88 0.07 -8.79 10.93
CA ALA A 88 -0.04 -8.52 9.50
C ALA A 88 -1.40 -7.91 9.14
N SER A 89 -2.48 -8.41 9.75
CA SER A 89 -3.83 -7.89 9.54
C SER A 89 -4.01 -6.48 10.08
N GLU A 90 -3.36 -6.16 11.20
CA GLU A 90 -3.48 -4.87 11.86
C GLU A 90 -2.47 -3.83 11.36
N CYS A 91 -1.54 -4.21 10.50
CA CYS A 91 -0.58 -3.25 9.95
C CYS A 91 -1.29 -2.35 8.93
N PRO A 92 -1.40 -1.03 9.20
CA PRO A 92 -2.17 -0.13 8.34
C PRO A 92 -1.53 0.10 6.98
N CYS A 93 -0.23 -0.05 6.87
CA CYS A 93 0.50 0.18 5.62
C CYS A 93 0.95 -1.10 4.91
N GLY A 94 0.63 -2.28 5.45
CA GLY A 94 0.99 -3.54 4.82
C GLY A 94 2.49 -3.84 4.85
N ALA A 95 3.18 -3.39 5.90
CA ALA A 95 4.63 -3.58 6.02
C ALA A 95 5.02 -5.00 6.44
N ILE A 96 4.06 -5.80 6.88
CA ILE A 96 4.29 -7.17 7.37
C ILE A 96 3.73 -8.16 6.37
N LYS A 97 4.58 -9.06 5.92
CA LYS A 97 4.23 -10.11 4.96
C LYS A 97 4.24 -11.46 5.65
N MET A 98 3.24 -12.26 5.35
CA MET A 98 3.19 -13.65 5.83
C MET A 98 3.76 -14.57 4.77
N GLU A 99 4.68 -15.42 5.17
CA GLU A 99 5.27 -16.44 4.28
C GLU A 99 5.18 -17.80 4.94
N PRO A 100 4.95 -18.86 4.16
CA PRO A 100 4.96 -20.22 4.71
C PRO A 100 6.34 -20.56 5.28
N GLU A 101 6.34 -21.23 6.41
CA GLU A 101 7.58 -21.70 7.00
C GLU A 101 8.18 -22.80 6.14
N SER A 102 9.49 -22.68 5.83
CA SER A 102 10.18 -23.71 5.08
C SER A 102 10.65 -24.80 6.02
N ILE A 103 10.21 -26.02 5.72
CA ILE A 103 10.54 -27.22 6.52
C ILE A 103 11.68 -27.97 5.87
#